data_680185c046bbac92874024f1a3764939
#
_entry.id   680185c046bbac92874024f1a3764939
#
_cell.length_a   1.000
_cell.length_b   1.000
_cell.length_c   1.000
_cell.angle_alpha   90.00
_cell.angle_beta   90.00
_cell.angle_gamma   90.00
#
_symmetry.space_group_name_H-M   'P 1'
#
loop_
_entity.id
_entity.type
_entity.pdbx_description
1 polymer ?
#
loop_
_entity_poly.entity_id
_entity_poly.type
_entity_poly.pdbx_seq_one_letter_code
_entity_poly.pdbx_strand_id
1 'polypeptide(L)'
;MAGTTITLRLTIADPVAGVAYSLQDKANMPVEPRIAADGPISFDAPVTLSEDGRLTGPFVRREGATRRFVYIAIGTSAGQHASEWSRRAKIDVHDIPADLLAQARQGEVLEVVLPGRAKDGGPACATVRPIRTWRAV
;
A
#
# COMPACT_ATOMS: atom_id res chain seq x y z
N MET A 1 2.15 3.47 26.93
CA MET A 1 3.32 2.94 26.22
C MET A 1 3.10 3.01 24.73
N ALA A 2 4.13 3.33 24.00
CA ALA A 2 4.08 3.32 22.56
C ALA A 2 3.93 1.89 22.05
N GLY A 3 3.16 1.70 21.01
CA GLY A 3 3.07 0.43 20.32
C GLY A 3 4.32 0.15 19.48
N THR A 4 4.29 -0.92 18.73
CA THR A 4 5.38 -1.30 17.83
C THR A 4 5.14 -0.66 16.46
N THR A 5 6.12 0.09 15.96
CA THR A 5 6.07 0.67 14.63
C THR A 5 6.94 -0.16 13.68
N ILE A 6 6.32 -0.61 12.61
CA ILE A 6 6.98 -1.33 11.52
C ILE A 6 6.88 -0.51 10.24
N THR A 7 7.68 -0.85 9.26
CA THR A 7 7.52 -0.32 7.91
C THR A 7 6.78 -1.35 7.07
N LEU A 8 5.65 -0.95 6.51
CA LEU A 8 4.95 -1.76 5.53
C LEU A 8 5.45 -1.34 4.14
N ARG A 9 6.14 -2.24 3.47
CA ARG A 9 6.62 -2.02 2.12
C ARG A 9 5.64 -2.61 1.13
N LEU A 10 5.05 -1.75 0.31
CA LEU A 10 4.12 -2.15 -0.74
C LEU A 10 4.90 -2.16 -2.05
N THR A 11 5.08 -3.35 -2.60
CA THR A 11 5.85 -3.55 -3.83
C THR A 11 4.93 -3.98 -4.94
N ILE A 12 4.94 -3.23 -6.04
CA ILE A 12 4.26 -3.60 -7.28
C ILE A 12 5.29 -4.31 -8.15
N ALA A 13 5.13 -5.63 -8.30
CA ALA A 13 6.14 -6.48 -8.94
C ALA A 13 6.30 -6.19 -10.42
N ASP A 14 5.21 -5.88 -11.11
CA ASP A 14 5.19 -5.68 -12.55
C ASP A 14 4.29 -4.49 -12.90
N PRO A 15 4.74 -3.26 -12.61
CA PRO A 15 3.95 -2.08 -12.91
C PRO A 15 3.86 -1.85 -14.41
N VAL A 16 2.80 -1.17 -14.83
CA VAL A 16 2.62 -0.81 -16.24
C VAL A 16 3.49 0.40 -16.54
N ALA A 17 4.42 0.26 -17.49
CA ALA A 17 5.31 1.35 -17.87
C ALA A 17 4.52 2.57 -18.36
N GLY A 18 4.95 3.76 -17.94
CA GLY A 18 4.29 5.03 -18.27
C GLY A 18 3.13 5.39 -17.35
N VAL A 19 2.67 4.48 -16.50
CA VAL A 19 1.63 4.75 -15.51
C VAL A 19 2.27 5.32 -14.25
N ALA A 20 1.61 6.30 -13.65
CA ALA A 20 2.07 6.90 -12.40
C ALA A 20 1.45 6.17 -11.20
N TYR A 21 2.28 5.93 -10.20
CA TYR A 21 1.89 5.29 -8.95
C TYR A 21 2.36 6.17 -7.79
N SER A 22 1.57 6.22 -6.74
CA SER A 22 1.96 6.94 -5.52
C SER A 22 1.26 6.38 -4.30
N LEU A 23 1.96 6.41 -3.19
CA LEU A 23 1.32 6.23 -1.89
C LEU A 23 0.34 7.39 -1.67
N GLN A 24 -0.84 7.11 -1.15
CA GLN A 24 -1.89 8.11 -0.95
C GLN A 24 -2.03 8.44 0.53
N ASP A 25 -2.09 9.74 0.85
CA ASP A 25 -2.27 10.18 2.23
C ASP A 25 -3.75 10.19 2.65
N LYS A 26 -4.01 10.59 3.90
CA LYS A 26 -5.37 10.62 4.45
C LYS A 26 -6.28 11.67 3.80
N ALA A 27 -5.70 12.64 3.11
CA ALA A 27 -6.44 13.66 2.37
C ALA A 27 -6.70 13.26 0.91
N ASN A 28 -6.48 12.01 0.55
CA ASN A 28 -6.62 11.46 -0.81
C ASN A 28 -5.62 12.06 -1.81
N MET A 29 -4.49 12.55 -1.33
CA MET A 29 -3.48 13.15 -2.18
C MET A 29 -2.30 12.20 -2.39
N PRO A 30 -1.80 12.09 -3.64
CA PRO A 30 -0.60 11.30 -3.88
C PRO A 30 0.61 11.96 -3.22
N VAL A 31 1.48 11.11 -2.65
CA VAL A 31 2.71 11.53 -2.01
C VAL A 31 3.86 10.88 -2.76
N GLU A 32 4.78 11.67 -3.29
CA GLU A 32 5.93 11.21 -4.07
C GLU A 32 5.55 10.35 -5.28
N PRO A 33 4.78 10.89 -6.25
CA PRO A 33 4.41 10.14 -7.44
C PRO A 33 5.63 9.71 -8.24
N ARG A 34 5.58 8.48 -8.75
CA ARG A 34 6.63 7.94 -9.63
C ARG A 34 5.99 7.35 -10.87
N ILE A 35 6.61 7.59 -12.02
CA ILE A 35 6.19 6.99 -13.28
C ILE A 35 6.94 5.68 -13.45
N ALA A 36 6.19 4.61 -13.67
CA ALA A 36 6.78 3.29 -13.85
C ALA A 36 7.64 3.22 -15.10
N ALA A 37 8.79 2.59 -14.96
CA ALA A 37 9.68 2.22 -16.04
C ALA A 37 9.86 0.70 -15.97
N ASP A 38 11.08 0.21 -16.19
CA ASP A 38 11.36 -1.21 -16.03
C ASP A 38 11.57 -1.55 -14.54
N GLY A 39 11.05 -2.68 -14.14
CA GLY A 39 11.24 -3.22 -12.81
C GLY A 39 10.19 -2.82 -11.79
N PRO A 40 10.25 -3.40 -10.59
CA PRO A 40 9.26 -3.18 -9.55
C PRO A 40 9.37 -1.78 -8.94
N ILE A 41 8.25 -1.31 -8.38
CA ILE A 41 8.16 -0.06 -7.61
C ILE A 41 7.75 -0.41 -6.19
N SER A 42 8.40 0.19 -5.21
CA SER A 42 8.07 0.01 -3.80
C SER A 42 7.75 1.33 -3.12
N PHE A 43 6.82 1.29 -2.18
CA PHE A 43 6.46 2.41 -1.32
C PHE A 43 6.49 1.93 0.14
N ASP A 44 7.06 2.74 1.00
CA ASP A 44 7.17 2.43 2.43
C ASP A 44 6.18 3.27 3.23
N ALA A 45 5.34 2.61 4.01
CA ALA A 45 4.37 3.26 4.89
C ALA A 45 4.63 2.80 6.34
N PRO A 46 4.84 3.73 7.28
CA PRO A 46 4.93 3.34 8.68
C PRO A 46 3.56 2.92 9.21
N VAL A 47 3.54 1.82 9.93
CA VAL A 47 2.33 1.28 10.55
C VAL A 47 2.64 0.97 12.01
N THR A 48 1.82 1.47 12.91
CA THR A 48 1.98 1.23 14.35
C THR A 48 0.92 0.24 14.81
N LEU A 49 1.39 -0.83 15.42
CA LEU A 49 0.53 -1.78 16.13
C LEU A 49 0.45 -1.34 17.59
N SER A 50 -0.71 -0.90 18.01
CA SER A 50 -0.94 -0.49 19.39
C SER A 50 -1.13 -1.71 20.30
N GLU A 51 -1.10 -1.48 21.63
CA GLU A 51 -1.25 -2.55 22.61
C GLU A 51 -2.62 -3.22 22.51
N ASP A 52 -3.64 -2.50 22.06
CA ASP A 52 -4.99 -3.04 21.87
C ASP A 52 -5.19 -3.73 20.50
N GLY A 53 -4.14 -3.89 19.72
CA GLY A 53 -4.18 -4.57 18.44
C GLY A 53 -4.60 -3.70 17.25
N ARG A 54 -4.71 -2.39 17.43
CA ARG A 54 -5.06 -1.49 16.33
C ARG A 54 -3.83 -1.18 15.48
N LEU A 55 -4.04 -1.19 14.17
CA LEU A 55 -3.03 -0.79 13.20
C LEU A 55 -3.34 0.63 12.72
N THR A 56 -2.44 1.56 12.99
CA THR A 56 -2.61 2.98 12.65
C THR A 56 -1.38 3.50 11.94
N GLY A 57 -1.47 4.68 11.36
CA GLY A 57 -0.33 5.32 10.71
C GLY A 57 -0.77 6.49 9.84
N PRO A 58 0.20 7.29 9.34
CA PRO A 58 -0.11 8.49 8.54
C PRO A 58 -0.77 8.15 7.20
N PHE A 59 -0.56 6.93 6.69
CA PHE A 59 -1.16 6.49 5.43
C PHE A 59 -2.27 5.46 5.62
N VAL A 60 -2.57 5.09 6.87
CA VAL A 60 -3.63 4.12 7.17
C VAL A 60 -4.95 4.86 7.29
N ARG A 61 -5.87 4.57 6.38
CA ARG A 61 -7.21 5.18 6.37
C ARG A 61 -8.21 4.23 6.97
N ARG A 62 -9.01 4.76 7.87
CA ARG A 62 -10.15 4.05 8.42
C ARG A 62 -11.34 4.18 7.47
N GLU A 63 -11.94 3.06 7.10
CA GLU A 63 -13.21 3.02 6.37
C GLU A 63 -14.23 2.25 7.20
N GLY A 64 -15.33 2.89 7.55
CA GLY A 64 -16.33 2.29 8.43
C GLY A 64 -15.80 2.11 9.85
N ALA A 65 -16.38 1.16 10.58
CA ALA A 65 -16.06 0.95 11.98
C ALA A 65 -14.78 0.16 12.22
N THR A 66 -14.46 -0.78 11.33
CA THR A 66 -13.41 -1.79 11.58
C THR A 66 -12.36 -1.92 10.51
N ARG A 67 -12.59 -1.38 9.32
CA ARG A 67 -11.66 -1.57 8.19
C ARG A 67 -10.63 -0.45 8.14
N ARG A 68 -9.39 -0.84 7.84
CA ARG A 68 -8.28 0.09 7.66
C ARG A 68 -7.48 -0.31 6.45
N PHE A 69 -7.18 0.67 5.62
CA PHE A 69 -6.51 0.45 4.34
C PHE A 69 -5.34 1.40 4.14
N VAL A 70 -4.36 0.93 3.38
CA VAL A 70 -3.35 1.76 2.74
C VAL A 70 -3.65 1.75 1.26
N TYR A 71 -3.60 2.91 0.62
CA TYR A 71 -3.93 3.07 -0.80
C TYR A 71 -2.71 3.42 -1.62
N ILE A 72 -2.63 2.82 -2.81
CA ILE A 72 -1.73 3.28 -3.85
C ILE A 72 -2.61 3.93 -4.93
N ALA A 73 -2.41 5.22 -5.15
CA ALA A 73 -3.07 5.95 -6.20
C ALA A 73 -2.42 5.62 -7.55
N ILE A 74 -3.22 5.45 -8.58
CA ILE A 74 -2.79 5.07 -9.92
C ILE A 74 -3.33 6.10 -10.88
N GLY A 75 -2.45 6.74 -11.63
CA GLY A 75 -2.80 7.82 -12.55
C GLY A 75 -2.18 7.69 -13.92
N THR A 76 -2.59 8.58 -14.81
CA THR A 76 -2.08 8.59 -16.20
C THR A 76 -0.74 9.31 -16.32
N SER A 77 -0.41 10.15 -15.34
CA SER A 77 0.84 10.90 -15.29
C SER A 77 1.11 11.30 -13.85
N ALA A 78 2.26 11.89 -13.58
CA ALA A 78 2.57 12.46 -12.26
C ALA A 78 1.87 13.83 -12.05
N GLY A 79 0.68 13.99 -12.60
CA GLY A 79 -0.07 15.23 -12.54
C GLY A 79 -0.55 15.61 -11.16
N GLN A 80 -0.98 16.85 -11.03
CA GLN A 80 -1.39 17.44 -9.75
C GLN A 80 -2.91 17.50 -9.57
N HIS A 81 -3.68 17.11 -10.59
CA HIS A 81 -5.14 17.14 -10.53
C HIS A 81 -5.71 15.82 -10.05
N ALA A 82 -6.72 15.88 -9.20
CA ALA A 82 -7.36 14.69 -8.65
C ALA A 82 -7.92 13.77 -9.73
N SER A 83 -8.38 14.31 -10.86
CA SER A 83 -8.91 13.51 -11.97
C SER A 83 -7.86 12.61 -12.64
N GLU A 84 -6.58 12.95 -12.50
CA GLU A 84 -5.48 12.14 -13.04
C GLU A 84 -5.19 10.91 -12.19
N TRP A 85 -5.76 10.84 -10.98
CA TRP A 85 -5.56 9.77 -10.01
C TRP A 85 -6.88 9.07 -9.71
N SER A 86 -7.60 8.69 -10.77
CA SER A 86 -8.95 8.14 -10.65
C SER A 86 -8.99 6.69 -10.19
N ARG A 87 -7.87 5.99 -10.22
CA ARG A 87 -7.79 4.58 -9.84
C ARG A 87 -6.90 4.41 -8.63
N ARG A 88 -7.11 3.33 -7.90
CA ARG A 88 -6.28 3.02 -6.73
C ARG A 88 -6.30 1.53 -6.41
N ALA A 89 -5.20 1.06 -5.82
CA ALA A 89 -5.14 -0.25 -5.20
C ALA A 89 -5.33 -0.09 -3.70
N LYS A 90 -6.07 -1.02 -3.10
CA LYS A 90 -6.34 -1.05 -1.66
C LYS A 90 -5.60 -2.21 -1.03
N ILE A 91 -4.93 -1.95 0.08
CA ILE A 91 -4.32 -2.98 0.89
C ILE A 91 -4.95 -2.91 2.28
N ASP A 92 -5.70 -3.95 2.64
CA ASP A 92 -6.27 -4.04 3.98
C ASP A 92 -5.16 -4.44 4.95
N VAL A 93 -4.87 -3.58 5.93
CA VAL A 93 -3.80 -3.87 6.89
C VAL A 93 -4.14 -5.04 7.81
N HIS A 94 -5.42 -5.39 7.93
CA HIS A 94 -5.83 -6.58 8.68
C HIS A 94 -5.54 -7.89 7.95
N ASP A 95 -5.16 -7.84 6.67
CA ASP A 95 -4.71 -9.00 5.91
C ASP A 95 -3.25 -9.37 6.19
N ILE A 96 -2.53 -8.58 6.96
CA ILE A 96 -1.17 -8.95 7.39
C ILE A 96 -1.27 -10.25 8.19
N PRO A 97 -0.54 -11.31 7.80
CA PRO A 97 -0.58 -12.57 8.53
C PRO A 97 -0.24 -12.37 10.01
N ALA A 98 -1.05 -12.96 10.88
CA ALA A 98 -0.90 -12.79 12.32
C ALA A 98 0.46 -13.26 12.84
N ASP A 99 1.02 -14.31 12.25
CA ASP A 99 2.35 -14.82 12.62
C ASP A 99 3.47 -13.84 12.26
N LEU A 100 3.40 -13.20 11.09
CA LEU A 100 4.37 -12.16 10.73
C LEU A 100 4.26 -10.95 11.65
N LEU A 101 3.02 -10.54 11.95
CA LEU A 101 2.79 -9.39 12.81
C LEU A 101 3.26 -9.66 14.24
N ALA A 102 3.03 -10.88 14.75
CA ALA A 102 3.46 -11.27 16.09
C ALA A 102 4.99 -11.32 16.24
N GLN A 103 5.71 -11.61 15.16
CA GLN A 103 7.17 -11.66 15.13
C GLN A 103 7.81 -10.31 14.85
N ALA A 104 7.04 -9.35 14.35
CA ALA A 104 7.56 -8.05 13.96
C ALA A 104 8.03 -7.25 15.18
N ARG A 105 9.21 -6.69 15.08
CA ARG A 105 9.82 -5.85 16.12
C ARG A 105 9.93 -4.42 15.63
N GLN A 106 10.15 -3.52 16.55
CA GLN A 106 10.31 -2.09 16.26
C GLN A 106 11.32 -1.89 15.13
N GLY A 107 10.92 -1.17 14.10
CA GLY A 107 11.75 -0.82 12.96
C GLY A 107 11.86 -1.89 11.87
N GLU A 108 11.25 -3.05 12.03
CA GLU A 108 11.27 -4.08 10.99
C GLU A 108 10.42 -3.72 9.80
N VAL A 109 10.75 -4.34 8.67
CA VAL A 109 10.03 -4.16 7.40
C VAL A 109 9.26 -5.43 7.09
N LEU A 110 7.96 -5.28 6.88
CA LEU A 110 7.11 -6.32 6.28
C LEU A 110 6.76 -5.89 4.86
N GLU A 111 6.97 -6.79 3.91
CA GLU A 111 6.67 -6.51 2.52
C GLU A 111 5.41 -7.23 2.07
N VAL A 112 4.57 -6.53 1.34
CA VAL A 112 3.48 -7.12 0.56
C VAL A 112 3.75 -6.88 -0.91
N VAL A 113 3.75 -7.96 -1.70
CA VAL A 113 3.94 -7.89 -3.14
C VAL A 113 2.59 -7.96 -3.82
N LEU A 114 2.32 -6.98 -4.66
CA LEU A 114 1.05 -6.81 -5.36
C LEU A 114 1.23 -7.10 -6.84
N PRO A 115 0.21 -7.67 -7.51
CA PRO A 115 0.24 -7.76 -8.96
C PRO A 115 0.14 -6.34 -9.55
N GLY A 116 0.94 -6.07 -10.56
CA GLY A 116 0.93 -4.77 -11.23
C GLY A 116 -0.03 -4.69 -12.38
N ARG A 117 -0.45 -5.84 -12.94
CA ARG A 117 -1.26 -5.89 -14.14
C ARG A 117 -2.55 -6.67 -13.91
N ALA A 118 -3.64 -6.13 -14.46
CA ALA A 118 -4.91 -6.83 -14.57
C ALA A 118 -4.88 -7.76 -15.79
N LYS A 119 -5.94 -8.58 -15.95
CA LYS A 119 -6.05 -9.52 -17.08
C LYS A 119 -6.05 -8.84 -18.44
N ASP A 120 -6.51 -7.60 -18.50
CA ASP A 120 -6.55 -6.80 -19.72
C ASP A 120 -5.20 -6.13 -20.06
N GLY A 121 -4.18 -6.36 -19.24
CA GLY A 121 -2.86 -5.74 -19.41
C GLY A 121 -2.72 -4.34 -18.84
N GLY A 122 -3.80 -3.74 -18.35
CA GLY A 122 -3.77 -2.46 -17.67
C GLY A 122 -3.32 -2.60 -16.22
N PRO A 123 -3.19 -1.47 -15.49
CA PRO A 123 -2.81 -1.53 -14.09
C PRO A 123 -3.87 -2.23 -13.25
N ALA A 124 -3.43 -3.08 -12.33
CA ALA A 124 -4.33 -3.77 -11.42
C ALA A 124 -4.87 -2.79 -10.38
N CYS A 125 -6.17 -2.53 -10.43
CA CYS A 125 -6.88 -1.69 -9.48
C CYS A 125 -7.66 -2.62 -8.55
N ALA A 126 -6.99 -3.16 -7.57
CA ALA A 126 -7.59 -4.22 -6.77
C ALA A 126 -8.53 -3.66 -5.73
N THR A 127 -9.80 -3.86 -5.95
CA THR A 127 -10.81 -3.67 -4.91
C THR A 127 -11.17 -4.98 -4.22
N VAL A 128 -10.80 -6.09 -4.84
CA VAL A 128 -11.10 -7.44 -4.34
C VAL A 128 -9.78 -8.14 -4.14
N ARG A 129 -9.63 -8.81 -3.04
CA ARG A 129 -8.44 -9.51 -2.59
C ARG A 129 -7.61 -10.14 -3.72
N PRO A 130 -6.65 -9.42 -4.31
CA PRO A 130 -5.74 -10.04 -5.24
C PRO A 130 -4.83 -11.00 -4.48
N ILE A 131 -4.26 -11.95 -5.21
CA ILE A 131 -3.24 -12.80 -4.63
C ILE A 131 -2.07 -11.91 -4.21
N ARG A 132 -1.76 -11.93 -2.93
CA ARG A 132 -0.68 -11.13 -2.34
C ARG A 132 0.32 -12.05 -1.67
N THR A 133 1.56 -11.69 -1.78
CA THR A 133 2.63 -12.38 -1.05
C THR A 133 3.13 -11.48 0.07
N TRP A 134 3.08 -11.99 1.29
CA TRP A 134 3.55 -11.31 2.49
C TRP A 134 4.83 -11.94 2.97
N ARG A 135 5.81 -11.13 3.34
CA ARG A 135 7.07 -11.65 3.88
C ARG A 135 7.73 -10.63 4.80
N ALA A 136 8.51 -11.14 5.77
CA ALA A 136 9.45 -10.33 6.51
C ALA A 136 10.68 -10.04 5.64
N VAL A 137 11.16 -8.83 5.69
CA VAL A 137 12.34 -8.43 4.93
C VAL A 137 13.55 -8.37 5.83
#